data_dc4ddc59088503563cf60a4892bd89be
#
_entry.id   dc4ddc59088503563cf60a4892bd89be
#
_cell.length_a   1.000
_cell.length_b   1.000
_cell.length_c   1.000
_cell.angle_alpha   90.00
_cell.angle_beta   90.00
_cell.angle_gamma   90.00
#
_symmetry.space_group_name_H-M   'P 1'
#
loop_
_entity.id
_entity.type
_entity.pdbx_description
1 polymer ?
#
loop_
_entity_poly.entity_id
_entity_poly.type
_entity_poly.pdbx_seq_one_letter_code
_entity_poly.pdbx_strand_id
1 'polypeptide(L)'
;MYSKRKAFLLLTKHRLSLLVVFSAVVSYVTIAESPKLSIVLYLSIGGFLITAASNAFNQVIEKNLDALMTRTKDRPMPLGVLKKKEALFFAFTITLVGLYFLYLCSVLTALIGLISMTIYVLIYTPLKKKTPWAVFVGAFPGALPTLIGAVTGQSQQNTIEFFSALLFLIQFIWQFPHFWTLAWFNYDDYAKAGFYLLPNRKKDVFSANMIFLYTIFLVAAAILPYLFNFVGVISLIIILMASFTLIFYAYLFYKYQTEDMAKKLFKACILYLPVIQLTLMTRL
;
A
#
# COMPACT_ATOMS: atom_id res chain seq x y z
N MET A 1 11.76 23.15 -15.84
CA MET A 1 12.68 22.08 -15.40
C MET A 1 12.76 22.09 -13.87
N TYR A 2 12.71 20.94 -13.19
CA TYR A 2 12.80 20.90 -11.72
C TYR A 2 14.21 21.20 -11.24
N SER A 3 14.34 21.86 -10.06
CA SER A 3 15.62 21.85 -9.35
C SER A 3 15.97 20.43 -8.88
N LYS A 4 17.25 20.08 -8.77
CA LYS A 4 17.68 18.76 -8.29
C LYS A 4 17.08 18.41 -6.92
N ARG A 5 16.98 19.38 -5.98
CA ARG A 5 16.33 19.18 -4.67
C ARG A 5 14.88 18.73 -4.81
N LYS A 6 14.10 19.40 -5.67
CA LYS A 6 12.71 19.05 -5.95
C LYS A 6 12.62 17.67 -6.63
N ALA A 7 13.57 17.33 -7.50
CA ALA A 7 13.62 16.03 -8.16
C ALA A 7 13.82 14.88 -7.15
N PHE A 8 14.73 15.01 -6.17
CA PHE A 8 14.89 14.01 -5.11
C PHE A 8 13.62 13.86 -4.25
N LEU A 9 12.97 14.98 -3.91
CA LEU A 9 11.69 14.91 -3.19
C LEU A 9 10.61 14.19 -4.00
N LEU A 10 10.54 14.39 -5.31
CA LEU A 10 9.60 13.69 -6.19
C LEU A 10 9.90 12.20 -6.33
N LEU A 11 11.19 11.78 -6.23
CA LEU A 11 11.55 10.35 -6.20
C LEU A 11 10.93 9.65 -4.99
N THR A 12 10.86 10.30 -3.83
CA THR A 12 10.33 9.69 -2.60
C THR A 12 8.82 9.43 -2.67
N LYS A 13 8.08 10.05 -3.62
CA LYS A 13 6.61 10.06 -3.62
C LYS A 13 6.05 10.34 -2.22
N HIS A 14 6.54 11.38 -1.57
CA HIS A 14 6.34 11.69 -0.15
C HIS A 14 4.89 11.54 0.34
N ARG A 15 3.88 11.94 -0.44
CA ARG A 15 2.46 11.80 -0.07
C ARG A 15 2.05 10.33 0.10
N LEU A 16 2.47 9.46 -0.84
CA LEU A 16 2.21 8.03 -0.76
C LEU A 16 2.99 7.41 0.40
N SER A 17 4.26 7.77 0.57
CA SER A 17 5.10 7.27 1.65
C SER A 17 4.54 7.62 3.03
N LEU A 18 3.95 8.81 3.20
CA LEU A 18 3.27 9.21 4.44
C LEU A 18 2.02 8.38 4.73
N LEU A 19 1.23 8.01 3.72
CA LEU A 19 0.07 7.12 3.90
C LEU A 19 0.48 5.71 4.34
N VAL A 20 1.60 5.22 3.81
CA VAL A 20 2.18 3.93 4.23
C VAL A 20 2.64 3.99 5.69
N VAL A 21 3.32 5.07 6.08
CA VAL A 21 3.73 5.33 7.47
C VAL A 21 2.52 5.41 8.40
N PHE A 22 1.46 6.09 7.97
CA PHE A 22 0.21 6.16 8.75
C PHE A 22 -0.31 4.77 9.10
N SER A 23 -0.39 3.84 8.14
CA SER A 23 -0.83 2.46 8.40
C SER A 23 0.08 1.74 9.41
N ALA A 24 1.39 1.92 9.32
CA ALA A 24 2.34 1.32 10.25
C ALA A 24 2.18 1.89 11.67
N VAL A 25 2.10 3.22 11.80
CA VAL A 25 1.96 3.88 13.10
C VAL A 25 0.62 3.54 13.77
N VAL A 26 -0.48 3.58 13.03
CA VAL A 26 -1.80 3.22 13.55
C VAL A 26 -1.79 1.77 14.05
N SER A 27 -1.22 0.83 13.27
CA SER A 27 -1.13 -0.58 13.71
C SER A 27 -0.24 -0.75 14.95
N TYR A 28 0.86 0.00 15.05
CA TYR A 28 1.69 0.01 16.27
C TYR A 28 0.89 0.46 17.48
N VAL A 29 0.20 1.59 17.38
CA VAL A 29 -0.61 2.16 18.48
C VAL A 29 -1.79 1.22 18.84
N THR A 30 -2.36 0.54 17.84
CA THR A 30 -3.43 -0.44 18.04
C THR A 30 -2.97 -1.63 18.87
N ILE A 31 -1.73 -2.11 18.68
CA ILE A 31 -1.23 -3.33 19.32
C ILE A 31 -0.53 -3.02 20.65
N ALA A 32 0.21 -1.94 20.74
CA ALA A 32 1.02 -1.62 21.91
C ALA A 32 0.16 -1.30 23.14
N GLU A 33 0.44 -1.95 24.26
CA GLU A 33 -0.21 -1.66 25.56
C GLU A 33 0.16 -0.26 26.06
N SER A 34 1.40 0.16 25.84
CA SER A 34 1.92 1.47 26.23
C SER A 34 2.73 2.07 25.08
N PRO A 35 2.08 2.75 24.11
CA PRO A 35 2.78 3.33 22.97
C PRO A 35 3.83 4.36 23.37
N LYS A 36 5.08 4.20 22.87
CA LYS A 36 6.20 5.10 23.16
C LYS A 36 6.44 6.03 21.97
N LEU A 37 6.54 7.33 22.24
CA LEU A 37 6.80 8.35 21.21
C LEU A 37 8.10 8.08 20.44
N SER A 38 9.15 7.59 21.11
CA SER A 38 10.41 7.23 20.45
C SER A 38 10.22 6.15 19.39
N ILE A 39 9.43 5.13 19.67
CA ILE A 39 9.13 4.06 18.71
C ILE A 39 8.27 4.60 17.56
N VAL A 40 7.28 5.45 17.83
CA VAL A 40 6.50 6.13 16.77
C VAL A 40 7.43 6.92 15.84
N LEU A 41 8.40 7.65 16.39
CA LEU A 41 9.37 8.41 15.58
C LEU A 41 10.29 7.48 14.77
N TYR A 42 10.85 6.43 15.38
CA TYR A 42 11.71 5.49 14.66
C TYR A 42 10.96 4.76 13.54
N LEU A 43 9.75 4.28 13.83
CA LEU A 43 8.88 3.63 12.85
C LEU A 43 8.48 4.59 11.73
N SER A 44 8.19 5.84 12.05
CA SER A 44 7.82 6.87 11.05
C SER A 44 8.99 7.20 10.13
N ILE A 45 10.17 7.47 10.68
CA ILE A 45 11.37 7.79 9.89
C ILE A 45 11.79 6.58 9.06
N GLY A 46 11.93 5.41 9.70
CA GLY A 46 12.35 4.18 9.04
C GLY A 46 11.38 3.74 7.94
N GLY A 47 10.07 3.70 8.24
CA GLY A 47 9.03 3.35 7.29
C GLY A 47 8.95 4.31 6.11
N PHE A 48 9.08 5.63 6.37
CA PHE A 48 9.13 6.63 5.32
C PHE A 48 10.34 6.42 4.40
N LEU A 49 11.53 6.25 4.95
CA LEU A 49 12.77 6.11 4.19
C LEU A 49 12.78 4.82 3.36
N ILE A 50 12.33 3.69 3.91
CA ILE A 50 12.23 2.42 3.16
C ILE A 50 11.21 2.52 2.02
N THR A 51 10.06 3.13 2.27
CA THR A 51 9.05 3.35 1.22
C THR A 51 9.55 4.32 0.14
N ALA A 52 10.23 5.39 0.54
CA ALA A 52 10.85 6.36 -0.36
C ALA A 52 11.95 5.70 -1.22
N ALA A 53 12.79 4.86 -0.62
CA ALA A 53 13.81 4.08 -1.33
C ALA A 53 13.19 3.13 -2.36
N SER A 54 12.15 2.38 -1.96
CA SER A 54 11.40 1.49 -2.85
C SER A 54 10.84 2.25 -4.07
N ASN A 55 10.29 3.44 -3.85
CA ASN A 55 9.78 4.31 -4.91
C ASN A 55 10.90 4.85 -5.82
N ALA A 56 12.05 5.20 -5.25
CA ALA A 56 13.21 5.68 -6.02
C ALA A 56 13.79 4.56 -6.90
N PHE A 57 14.00 3.36 -6.36
CA PHE A 57 14.42 2.19 -7.14
C PHE A 57 13.43 1.87 -8.27
N ASN A 58 12.12 1.86 -7.96
CA ASN A 58 11.08 1.64 -8.97
C ASN A 58 11.17 2.64 -10.13
N GLN A 59 11.33 3.96 -9.84
CA GLN A 59 11.46 4.97 -10.88
C GLN A 59 12.74 4.82 -11.70
N VAL A 60 13.84 4.32 -11.11
CA VAL A 60 15.08 4.01 -11.86
C VAL A 60 14.86 2.85 -12.80
N ILE A 61 14.21 1.78 -12.33
CA ILE A 61 13.94 0.57 -13.12
C ILE A 61 12.96 0.87 -14.25
N GLU A 62 11.90 1.62 -13.96
CA GLU A 62 10.81 1.92 -14.90
C GLU A 62 11.04 3.19 -15.73
N LYS A 63 12.22 3.83 -15.69
CA LYS A 63 12.50 5.11 -16.37
C LYS A 63 11.95 5.18 -17.79
N ASN A 64 12.26 4.19 -18.62
CA ASN A 64 11.85 4.16 -20.02
C ASN A 64 10.35 3.90 -20.21
N LEU A 65 9.74 3.15 -19.31
CA LEU A 65 8.31 2.86 -19.31
C LEU A 65 7.50 4.04 -18.81
N ASP A 66 7.99 4.72 -17.77
CA ASP A 66 7.41 5.94 -17.26
C ASP A 66 7.35 7.06 -18.33
N ALA A 67 8.32 7.12 -19.24
CA ALA A 67 8.34 8.06 -20.34
C ALA A 67 7.21 7.86 -21.37
N LEU A 68 6.65 6.64 -21.46
CA LEU A 68 5.57 6.30 -22.39
C LEU A 68 4.19 6.69 -21.86
N MET A 69 4.04 6.79 -20.54
CA MET A 69 2.76 7.04 -19.88
C MET A 69 2.54 8.54 -19.65
N THR A 70 1.36 9.04 -19.99
CA THR A 70 0.98 10.44 -19.82
C THR A 70 1.12 10.92 -18.37
N ARG A 71 0.76 10.06 -17.42
CA ARG A 71 0.80 10.34 -15.98
C ARG A 71 2.22 10.44 -15.39
N THR A 72 3.21 9.79 -16.02
CA THR A 72 4.54 9.61 -15.43
C THR A 72 5.69 10.15 -16.27
N LYS A 73 5.45 10.56 -17.52
CA LYS A 73 6.46 11.12 -18.43
C LYS A 73 7.19 12.34 -17.85
N ASP A 74 6.52 13.11 -17.01
CA ASP A 74 7.06 14.32 -16.39
C ASP A 74 7.80 14.06 -15.06
N ARG A 75 8.05 12.78 -14.70
CA ARG A 75 8.86 12.42 -13.53
C ARG A 75 10.34 12.78 -13.71
N PRO A 76 11.09 12.96 -12.61
CA PRO A 76 12.51 13.34 -12.68
C PRO A 76 13.40 12.40 -13.50
N MET A 77 13.13 11.09 -13.44
CA MET A 77 13.92 10.08 -14.17
C MET A 77 13.67 10.10 -15.68
N PRO A 78 12.43 10.07 -16.20
CA PRO A 78 12.13 10.25 -17.63
C PRO A 78 12.69 11.55 -18.19
N LEU A 79 12.52 12.67 -17.48
CA LEU A 79 13.02 13.98 -17.90
C LEU A 79 14.55 14.12 -17.87
N GLY A 80 15.28 13.12 -17.33
CA GLY A 80 16.72 13.17 -17.24
C GLY A 80 17.27 14.20 -16.24
N VAL A 81 16.44 14.75 -15.34
CA VAL A 81 16.85 15.72 -14.30
C VAL A 81 17.83 15.10 -13.31
N LEU A 82 17.69 13.79 -13.05
CA LEU A 82 18.61 13.00 -12.24
C LEU A 82 19.28 11.93 -13.09
N LYS A 83 20.59 11.76 -12.91
CA LYS A 83 21.34 10.64 -13.48
C LYS A 83 20.99 9.36 -12.71
N LYS A 84 21.02 8.21 -13.40
CA LYS A 84 20.76 6.89 -12.78
C LYS A 84 21.65 6.66 -11.54
N LYS A 85 22.94 7.00 -11.63
CA LYS A 85 23.87 6.86 -10.51
C LYS A 85 23.50 7.70 -9.29
N GLU A 86 23.06 8.95 -9.50
CA GLU A 86 22.61 9.85 -8.43
C GLU A 86 21.36 9.29 -7.71
N ALA A 87 20.37 8.83 -8.48
CA ALA A 87 19.15 8.26 -7.94
C ALA A 87 19.39 6.93 -7.20
N LEU A 88 20.28 6.07 -7.72
CA LEU A 88 20.68 4.83 -7.04
C LEU A 88 21.43 5.11 -5.74
N PHE A 89 22.42 6.01 -5.75
CA PHE A 89 23.17 6.38 -4.55
C PHE A 89 22.23 6.92 -3.47
N PHE A 90 21.32 7.82 -3.85
CA PHE A 90 20.30 8.33 -2.94
C PHE A 90 19.42 7.20 -2.37
N ALA A 91 18.89 6.31 -3.23
CA ALA A 91 18.05 5.20 -2.80
C ALA A 91 18.77 4.25 -1.84
N PHE A 92 20.03 3.88 -2.12
CA PHE A 92 20.83 3.05 -1.21
C PHE A 92 21.09 3.73 0.13
N THR A 93 21.46 5.01 0.12
CA THR A 93 21.73 5.76 1.36
C THR A 93 20.49 5.81 2.26
N ILE A 94 19.32 6.17 1.70
CA ILE A 94 18.09 6.24 2.51
C ILE A 94 17.58 4.84 2.91
N THR A 95 17.94 3.78 2.17
CA THR A 95 17.67 2.39 2.58
C THR A 95 18.43 2.05 3.87
N LEU A 96 19.74 2.31 3.91
CA LEU A 96 20.56 1.99 5.08
C LEU A 96 20.08 2.77 6.32
N VAL A 97 19.83 4.05 6.15
CA VAL A 97 19.29 4.89 7.24
C VAL A 97 17.91 4.41 7.68
N GLY A 98 17.03 4.07 6.73
CA GLY A 98 15.70 3.57 7.02
C GLY A 98 15.72 2.24 7.78
N LEU A 99 16.56 1.28 7.36
CA LEU A 99 16.75 0.01 8.06
C LEU A 99 17.31 0.21 9.47
N TYR A 100 18.22 1.15 9.66
CA TYR A 100 18.74 1.50 10.98
C TYR A 100 17.62 1.96 11.92
N PHE A 101 16.76 2.87 11.48
CA PHE A 101 15.62 3.31 12.30
C PHE A 101 14.61 2.19 12.58
N LEU A 102 14.32 1.32 11.62
CA LEU A 102 13.48 0.14 11.86
C LEU A 102 14.13 -0.86 12.81
N TYR A 103 15.46 -1.02 12.75
CA TYR A 103 16.23 -1.86 13.68
C TYR A 103 16.16 -1.34 15.12
N LEU A 104 16.12 -0.02 15.33
CA LEU A 104 15.90 0.57 16.65
C LEU A 104 14.51 0.21 17.24
N CYS A 105 13.56 -0.18 16.41
CA CYS A 105 12.29 -0.75 16.88
C CYS A 105 12.46 -2.23 17.26
N SER A 106 12.86 -3.08 16.33
CA SER A 106 13.28 -4.48 16.54
C SER A 106 13.95 -5.04 15.28
N VAL A 107 14.69 -6.14 15.45
CA VAL A 107 15.29 -6.90 14.34
C VAL A 107 14.20 -7.37 13.36
N LEU A 108 13.09 -7.90 13.88
CA LEU A 108 11.97 -8.38 13.05
C LEU A 108 11.35 -7.25 12.23
N THR A 109 11.16 -6.07 12.81
CA THR A 109 10.65 -4.87 12.13
C THR A 109 11.55 -4.50 10.94
N ALA A 110 12.86 -4.48 11.13
CA ALA A 110 13.82 -4.19 10.06
C ALA A 110 13.81 -5.26 8.96
N LEU A 111 13.76 -6.54 9.34
CA LEU A 111 13.70 -7.66 8.39
C LEU A 111 12.43 -7.60 7.53
N ILE A 112 11.26 -7.36 8.12
CA ILE A 112 10.00 -7.24 7.36
C ILE A 112 10.07 -6.02 6.43
N GLY A 113 10.65 -4.90 6.87
CA GLY A 113 10.86 -3.71 6.03
C GLY A 113 11.76 -4.00 4.83
N LEU A 114 12.87 -4.72 5.04
CA LEU A 114 13.78 -5.15 3.97
C LEU A 114 13.08 -6.12 2.98
N ILE A 115 12.34 -7.10 3.50
CA ILE A 115 11.57 -8.05 2.68
C ILE A 115 10.51 -7.30 1.84
N SER A 116 9.79 -6.36 2.45
CA SER A 116 8.80 -5.52 1.76
C SER A 116 9.42 -4.77 0.58
N MET A 117 10.55 -4.07 0.82
CA MET A 117 11.28 -3.36 -0.24
C MET A 117 11.76 -4.33 -1.33
N THR A 118 12.32 -5.47 -0.96
CA THR A 118 12.85 -6.48 -1.88
C THR A 118 11.76 -7.02 -2.79
N ILE A 119 10.61 -7.42 -2.24
CA ILE A 119 9.46 -7.89 -3.01
C ILE A 119 8.99 -6.80 -3.97
N TYR A 120 8.86 -5.54 -3.49
CA TYR A 120 8.40 -4.42 -4.31
C TYR A 120 9.34 -4.12 -5.48
N VAL A 121 10.66 -4.05 -5.21
CA VAL A 121 11.65 -3.62 -6.20
C VAL A 121 12.02 -4.75 -7.16
N LEU A 122 12.31 -5.94 -6.63
CA LEU A 122 12.90 -7.02 -7.44
C LEU A 122 11.87 -7.98 -8.02
N ILE A 123 10.66 -8.09 -7.43
CA ILE A 123 9.64 -9.03 -7.89
C ILE A 123 8.47 -8.28 -8.51
N TYR A 124 7.77 -7.44 -7.75
CA TYR A 124 6.59 -6.73 -8.24
C TYR A 124 6.88 -5.82 -9.44
N THR A 125 7.92 -4.97 -9.34
CA THR A 125 8.23 -3.98 -10.38
C THR A 125 8.47 -4.62 -11.76
N PRO A 126 9.33 -5.65 -11.92
CA PRO A 126 9.49 -6.31 -13.22
C PRO A 126 8.29 -7.18 -13.62
N LEU A 127 7.53 -7.71 -12.66
CA LEU A 127 6.39 -8.60 -12.92
C LEU A 127 5.22 -7.87 -13.60
N LYS A 128 5.06 -6.57 -13.37
CA LYS A 128 3.99 -5.75 -13.99
C LYS A 128 3.92 -5.84 -15.52
N LYS A 129 5.06 -6.08 -16.18
CA LYS A 129 5.11 -6.28 -17.64
C LYS A 129 4.75 -7.70 -18.07
N LYS A 130 4.82 -8.68 -17.17
CA LYS A 130 4.73 -10.09 -17.53
C LYS A 130 3.33 -10.64 -17.29
N THR A 131 2.69 -10.27 -16.19
CA THR A 131 1.44 -10.90 -15.75
C THR A 131 0.59 -10.01 -14.85
N PRO A 132 -0.75 -10.15 -14.92
CA PRO A 132 -1.68 -9.53 -13.97
C PRO A 132 -1.46 -9.96 -12.51
N TRP A 133 -0.87 -11.14 -12.27
CA TRP A 133 -0.48 -11.61 -10.94
C TRP A 133 0.48 -10.66 -10.21
N ALA A 134 1.05 -9.68 -10.93
CA ALA A 134 1.82 -8.60 -10.31
C ALA A 134 1.01 -7.90 -9.21
N VAL A 135 -0.30 -7.71 -9.36
CA VAL A 135 -1.14 -7.09 -8.32
C VAL A 135 -1.16 -7.94 -7.05
N PHE A 136 -1.27 -9.27 -7.18
CA PHE A 136 -1.21 -10.19 -6.04
C PHE A 136 0.14 -10.09 -5.31
N VAL A 137 1.25 -10.14 -6.06
CA VAL A 137 2.59 -9.99 -5.48
C VAL A 137 2.78 -8.60 -4.85
N GLY A 138 2.27 -7.54 -5.50
CA GLY A 138 2.33 -6.17 -5.00
C GLY A 138 1.46 -5.93 -3.76
N ALA A 139 0.45 -6.76 -3.52
CA ALA A 139 -0.39 -6.67 -2.32
C ALA A 139 0.41 -7.00 -1.03
N PHE A 140 1.45 -7.85 -1.10
CA PHE A 140 2.32 -8.11 0.05
C PHE A 140 3.04 -6.84 0.53
N PRO A 141 3.92 -6.18 -0.26
CA PRO A 141 4.57 -4.97 0.19
C PRO A 141 3.59 -3.83 0.50
N GLY A 142 2.40 -3.83 -0.10
CA GLY A 142 1.35 -2.87 0.23
C GLY A 142 0.67 -3.13 1.58
N ALA A 143 0.68 -4.36 2.09
CA ALA A 143 0.09 -4.73 3.38
C ALA A 143 1.12 -4.89 4.52
N LEU A 144 2.38 -5.18 4.21
CA LEU A 144 3.44 -5.33 5.21
C LEU A 144 3.62 -4.11 6.15
N PRO A 145 3.33 -2.86 5.78
CA PRO A 145 3.39 -1.74 6.71
C PRO A 145 2.52 -1.92 7.96
N THR A 146 1.31 -2.48 7.84
CA THR A 146 0.48 -2.80 9.03
C THR A 146 1.12 -3.87 9.88
N LEU A 147 1.70 -4.90 9.28
CA LEU A 147 2.41 -5.94 10.01
C LEU A 147 3.66 -5.39 10.69
N ILE A 148 4.44 -4.52 10.02
CA ILE A 148 5.61 -3.83 10.59
C ILE A 148 5.21 -3.07 11.86
N GLY A 149 4.14 -2.28 11.81
CA GLY A 149 3.62 -1.58 12.98
C GLY A 149 3.16 -2.53 14.07
N ALA A 150 2.38 -3.53 13.72
CA ALA A 150 1.82 -4.48 14.65
C ALA A 150 2.90 -5.28 15.41
N VAL A 151 3.88 -5.87 14.72
CA VAL A 151 4.97 -6.62 15.39
C VAL A 151 5.88 -5.73 16.24
N THR A 152 5.95 -4.44 15.92
CA THR A 152 6.67 -3.45 16.74
C THR A 152 5.95 -3.20 18.07
N GLY A 153 4.61 -3.31 18.09
CA GLY A 153 3.78 -3.08 19.27
C GLY A 153 3.61 -4.29 20.19
N GLN A 154 3.95 -5.49 19.75
CA GLN A 154 3.76 -6.71 20.51
C GLN A 154 4.68 -6.80 21.75
N SER A 155 4.15 -7.36 22.83
CA SER A 155 4.91 -7.61 24.06
C SER A 155 5.94 -8.72 23.89
N GLN A 156 5.62 -9.75 23.13
CA GLN A 156 6.55 -10.82 22.77
C GLN A 156 7.26 -10.49 21.47
N GLN A 157 8.56 -10.26 21.54
CA GLN A 157 9.39 -10.01 20.36
C GLN A 157 9.52 -11.30 19.52
N ASN A 158 9.60 -11.10 18.18
CA ASN A 158 9.81 -12.15 17.17
C ASN A 158 8.63 -13.14 16.99
N THR A 159 7.43 -12.76 17.36
CA THR A 159 6.20 -13.51 17.05
C THR A 159 5.27 -12.69 16.17
N ILE A 160 4.28 -13.33 15.59
CA ILE A 160 3.16 -12.66 14.89
C ILE A 160 1.88 -13.11 15.58
N GLU A 161 1.30 -12.23 16.38
CA GLU A 161 0.04 -12.49 17.04
C GLU A 161 -1.12 -12.51 16.05
N PHE A 162 -2.18 -13.23 16.42
CA PHE A 162 -3.33 -13.42 15.52
C PHE A 162 -4.00 -12.09 15.11
N PHE A 163 -4.13 -11.14 16.03
CA PHE A 163 -4.69 -9.82 15.67
C PHE A 163 -3.81 -9.06 14.69
N SER A 164 -2.49 -9.15 14.81
CA SER A 164 -1.56 -8.58 13.83
C SER A 164 -1.71 -9.19 12.44
N ALA A 165 -1.97 -10.50 12.37
CA ALA A 165 -2.27 -11.19 11.12
C ALA A 165 -3.60 -10.73 10.51
N LEU A 166 -4.63 -10.43 11.33
CA LEU A 166 -5.90 -9.87 10.86
C LEU A 166 -5.72 -8.46 10.29
N LEU A 167 -4.94 -7.59 10.93
CA LEU A 167 -4.64 -6.25 10.42
C LEU A 167 -3.94 -6.33 9.05
N PHE A 168 -2.97 -7.23 8.91
CA PHE A 168 -2.31 -7.51 7.64
C PHE A 168 -3.31 -8.02 6.59
N LEU A 169 -4.16 -8.99 6.94
CA LEU A 169 -5.14 -9.60 6.03
C LEU A 169 -6.11 -8.56 5.47
N ILE A 170 -6.64 -7.68 6.31
CA ILE A 170 -7.55 -6.60 5.89
C ILE A 170 -6.86 -5.71 4.85
N GLN A 171 -5.64 -5.25 5.14
CA GLN A 171 -4.90 -4.40 4.21
C GLN A 171 -4.47 -5.14 2.95
N PHE A 172 -4.15 -6.43 3.04
CA PHE A 172 -3.80 -7.27 1.90
C PHE A 172 -4.98 -7.41 0.92
N ILE A 173 -6.17 -7.74 1.44
CA ILE A 173 -7.37 -7.86 0.60
C ILE A 173 -7.79 -6.50 0.03
N TRP A 174 -7.65 -5.42 0.81
CA TRP A 174 -7.94 -4.06 0.36
C TRP A 174 -7.14 -3.65 -0.87
N GLN A 175 -5.93 -4.16 -1.07
CA GLN A 175 -5.11 -3.84 -2.23
C GLN A 175 -5.81 -4.18 -3.56
N PHE A 176 -6.58 -5.25 -3.62
CA PHE A 176 -7.17 -5.73 -4.87
C PHE A 176 -8.22 -4.77 -5.43
N PRO A 177 -9.33 -4.46 -4.75
CA PRO A 177 -10.30 -3.50 -5.28
C PRO A 177 -9.67 -2.12 -5.52
N HIS A 178 -8.72 -1.68 -4.69
CA HIS A 178 -8.01 -0.43 -4.85
C HIS A 178 -7.14 -0.41 -6.13
N PHE A 179 -6.26 -1.38 -6.33
CA PHE A 179 -5.36 -1.40 -7.49
C PHE A 179 -6.08 -1.73 -8.78
N TRP A 180 -7.08 -2.62 -8.77
CA TRP A 180 -7.82 -2.94 -9.98
C TRP A 180 -8.72 -1.79 -10.44
N THR A 181 -9.34 -1.04 -9.54
CA THR A 181 -10.06 0.18 -9.93
C THR A 181 -9.11 1.25 -10.46
N LEU A 182 -7.92 1.42 -9.85
CA LEU A 182 -6.87 2.29 -10.36
C LEU A 182 -6.42 1.86 -11.77
N ALA A 183 -6.23 0.55 -11.99
CA ALA A 183 -5.87 -0.01 -13.28
C ALA A 183 -6.98 0.15 -14.32
N TRP A 184 -8.25 0.12 -13.90
CA TRP A 184 -9.39 0.30 -14.79
C TRP A 184 -9.41 1.69 -15.44
N PHE A 185 -9.39 2.76 -14.65
CA PHE A 185 -9.45 4.11 -15.24
C PHE A 185 -8.12 4.65 -15.80
N ASN A 186 -6.99 3.97 -15.54
CA ASN A 186 -5.71 4.25 -16.18
C ASN A 186 -5.32 3.19 -17.23
N TYR A 187 -6.27 2.40 -17.71
CA TYR A 187 -5.99 1.23 -18.56
C TYR A 187 -5.20 1.58 -19.81
N ASP A 188 -5.64 2.61 -20.55
CA ASP A 188 -5.01 3.01 -21.81
C ASP A 188 -3.60 3.58 -21.57
N ASP A 189 -3.39 4.28 -20.47
CA ASP A 189 -2.08 4.82 -20.12
C ASP A 189 -1.10 3.71 -19.70
N TYR A 190 -1.59 2.70 -18.94
CA TYR A 190 -0.81 1.52 -18.61
C TYR A 190 -0.47 0.66 -19.85
N ALA A 191 -1.39 0.54 -20.81
CA ALA A 191 -1.18 -0.21 -22.03
C ALA A 191 -0.02 0.35 -22.86
N LYS A 192 0.20 1.68 -22.88
CA LYS A 192 1.36 2.32 -23.54
C LYS A 192 2.71 1.79 -23.02
N ALA A 193 2.77 1.45 -21.74
CA ALA A 193 3.97 0.87 -21.10
C ALA A 193 3.99 -0.67 -21.14
N GLY A 194 2.96 -1.31 -21.70
CA GLY A 194 2.80 -2.76 -21.71
C GLY A 194 2.41 -3.35 -20.36
N PHE A 195 1.76 -2.55 -19.49
CA PHE A 195 1.23 -3.01 -18.19
C PHE A 195 -0.24 -3.39 -18.32
N TYR A 196 -0.57 -4.62 -17.99
CA TYR A 196 -1.94 -5.15 -17.98
C TYR A 196 -2.26 -5.70 -16.58
N LEU A 197 -2.70 -4.79 -15.68
CA LEU A 197 -2.84 -5.09 -14.25
C LEU A 197 -4.25 -5.58 -13.86
N LEU A 198 -5.24 -5.52 -14.76
CA LEU A 198 -6.56 -6.09 -14.52
C LEU A 198 -6.52 -7.63 -14.55
N PRO A 199 -7.37 -8.34 -13.79
CA PRO A 199 -7.34 -9.80 -13.66
C PRO A 199 -7.27 -10.55 -14.98
N ASN A 200 -8.07 -10.14 -15.97
CA ASN A 200 -8.09 -10.72 -17.32
C ASN A 200 -7.36 -9.85 -18.36
N ARG A 201 -6.45 -8.96 -17.94
CA ARG A 201 -5.76 -7.99 -18.80
C ARG A 201 -6.67 -7.03 -19.57
N LYS A 202 -7.98 -7.03 -19.35
CA LYS A 202 -8.98 -6.27 -20.10
C LYS A 202 -9.98 -5.60 -19.17
N LYS A 203 -10.58 -4.50 -19.67
CA LYS A 203 -11.82 -3.94 -19.10
C LYS A 203 -12.99 -4.82 -19.54
N ASP A 204 -13.31 -5.85 -18.76
CA ASP A 204 -14.38 -6.80 -19.06
C ASP A 204 -15.19 -7.15 -17.81
N VAL A 205 -16.29 -7.86 -18.01
CA VAL A 205 -17.20 -8.30 -16.94
C VAL A 205 -16.46 -9.15 -15.92
N PHE A 206 -15.51 -9.99 -16.36
CA PHE A 206 -14.73 -10.83 -15.43
C PHE A 206 -13.90 -9.98 -14.48
N SER A 207 -13.19 -8.97 -14.99
CA SER A 207 -12.41 -8.04 -14.15
C SER A 207 -13.30 -7.24 -13.20
N ALA A 208 -14.49 -6.81 -13.65
CA ALA A 208 -15.47 -6.14 -12.80
C ALA A 208 -16.01 -7.06 -11.69
N ASN A 209 -16.30 -8.34 -12.02
CA ASN A 209 -16.71 -9.35 -11.04
C ASN A 209 -15.64 -9.57 -9.98
N MET A 210 -14.38 -9.68 -10.37
CA MET A 210 -13.28 -9.86 -9.42
C MET A 210 -13.15 -8.66 -8.47
N ILE A 211 -13.28 -7.42 -8.96
CA ILE A 211 -13.27 -6.22 -8.13
C ILE A 211 -14.42 -6.27 -7.10
N PHE A 212 -15.63 -6.62 -7.53
CA PHE A 212 -16.79 -6.74 -6.64
C PHE A 212 -16.60 -7.85 -5.59
N LEU A 213 -16.18 -9.03 -6.03
CA LEU A 213 -15.96 -10.20 -5.16
C LEU A 213 -14.89 -9.91 -4.09
N TYR A 214 -13.76 -9.32 -4.47
CA TYR A 214 -12.72 -8.97 -3.50
C TYR A 214 -13.13 -7.82 -2.57
N THR A 215 -14.08 -6.97 -2.99
CA THR A 215 -14.71 -6.00 -2.07
C THR A 215 -15.54 -6.72 -1.01
N ILE A 216 -16.28 -7.77 -1.37
CA ILE A 216 -17.02 -8.61 -0.40
C ILE A 216 -16.04 -9.33 0.56
N PHE A 217 -14.96 -9.90 0.05
CA PHE A 217 -13.93 -10.53 0.90
C PHE A 217 -13.28 -9.52 1.85
N LEU A 218 -13.06 -8.28 1.40
CA LEU A 218 -12.55 -7.21 2.27
C LEU A 218 -13.51 -6.92 3.42
N VAL A 219 -14.80 -6.82 3.14
CA VAL A 219 -15.81 -6.59 4.19
C VAL A 219 -15.88 -7.76 5.16
N ALA A 220 -15.85 -9.00 4.66
CA ALA A 220 -15.79 -10.18 5.52
C ALA A 220 -14.55 -10.18 6.42
N ALA A 221 -13.37 -9.84 5.86
CA ALA A 221 -12.14 -9.73 6.64
C ALA A 221 -12.20 -8.62 7.70
N ALA A 222 -12.83 -7.47 7.39
CA ALA A 222 -12.95 -6.35 8.32
C ALA A 222 -13.86 -6.65 9.52
N ILE A 223 -14.77 -7.62 9.41
CA ILE A 223 -15.66 -8.06 10.51
C ILE A 223 -14.93 -9.04 11.45
N LEU A 224 -13.91 -9.76 11.00
CA LEU A 224 -13.20 -10.77 11.80
C LEU A 224 -12.72 -10.25 13.17
N PRO A 225 -12.14 -9.04 13.30
CA PRO A 225 -11.73 -8.52 14.60
C PRO A 225 -12.86 -8.49 15.64
N TYR A 226 -14.09 -8.22 15.25
CA TYR A 226 -15.24 -8.31 16.12
C TYR A 226 -15.60 -9.75 16.47
N LEU A 227 -15.64 -10.65 15.49
CA LEU A 227 -15.96 -12.06 15.70
C LEU A 227 -14.97 -12.77 16.66
N PHE A 228 -13.74 -12.31 16.68
CA PHE A 228 -12.69 -12.81 17.57
C PHE A 228 -12.53 -11.98 18.84
N ASN A 229 -13.51 -11.12 19.18
CA ASN A 229 -13.55 -10.31 20.42
C ASN A 229 -12.36 -9.35 20.61
N PHE A 230 -11.75 -8.87 19.52
CA PHE A 230 -10.70 -7.83 19.60
C PHE A 230 -11.27 -6.42 19.71
N VAL A 231 -12.49 -6.20 19.22
CA VAL A 231 -13.17 -4.89 19.22
C VAL A 231 -14.64 -5.03 19.60
N GLY A 232 -15.22 -3.95 20.16
CA GLY A 232 -16.60 -3.93 20.62
C GLY A 232 -17.65 -3.67 19.53
N VAL A 233 -18.92 -3.68 19.93
CA VAL A 233 -20.08 -3.50 19.03
C VAL A 233 -20.08 -2.13 18.33
N ILE A 234 -19.59 -1.08 18.98
CA ILE A 234 -19.51 0.25 18.38
C ILE A 234 -18.58 0.22 17.17
N SER A 235 -17.43 -0.45 17.29
CA SER A 235 -16.49 -0.65 16.18
C SER A 235 -17.13 -1.43 15.04
N LEU A 236 -17.90 -2.49 15.36
CA LEU A 236 -18.66 -3.24 14.35
C LEU A 236 -19.62 -2.33 13.58
N ILE A 237 -20.38 -1.48 14.27
CA ILE A 237 -21.31 -0.56 13.62
C ILE A 237 -20.57 0.37 12.62
N ILE A 238 -19.44 0.94 13.05
CA ILE A 238 -18.63 1.81 12.16
C ILE A 238 -18.10 1.03 10.96
N ILE A 239 -17.59 -0.20 11.18
CA ILE A 239 -17.13 -1.10 10.12
C ILE A 239 -18.25 -1.38 9.12
N LEU A 240 -19.46 -1.72 9.60
CA LEU A 240 -20.60 -2.01 8.74
C LEU A 240 -21.07 -0.78 7.94
N MET A 241 -21.10 0.41 8.52
CA MET A 241 -21.45 1.65 7.81
C MET A 241 -20.43 1.97 6.70
N ALA A 242 -19.13 1.87 7.01
CA ALA A 242 -18.08 2.08 6.01
C ALA A 242 -18.16 1.01 4.91
N SER A 243 -18.40 -0.24 5.28
CA SER A 243 -18.54 -1.37 4.36
C SER A 243 -19.76 -1.25 3.45
N PHE A 244 -20.90 -0.79 3.97
CA PHE A 244 -22.09 -0.51 3.17
C PHE A 244 -21.77 0.50 2.05
N THR A 245 -21.11 1.60 2.42
CA THR A 245 -20.69 2.63 1.43
C THR A 245 -19.77 2.04 0.37
N LEU A 246 -18.81 1.21 0.78
CA LEU A 246 -17.86 0.59 -0.14
C LEU A 246 -18.56 -0.40 -1.09
N ILE A 247 -19.42 -1.29 -0.56
CA ILE A 247 -20.20 -2.25 -1.36
C ILE A 247 -21.14 -1.50 -2.32
N PHE A 248 -21.78 -0.42 -1.89
CA PHE A 248 -22.65 0.38 -2.75
C PHE A 248 -21.90 0.89 -3.99
N TYR A 249 -20.72 1.51 -3.83
CA TYR A 249 -19.93 1.94 -4.98
C TYR A 249 -19.36 0.77 -5.80
N ALA A 250 -19.02 -0.34 -5.16
CA ALA A 250 -18.57 -1.54 -5.87
C ALA A 250 -19.69 -2.15 -6.72
N TYR A 251 -20.94 -2.18 -6.22
CA TYR A 251 -22.10 -2.60 -6.98
C TYR A 251 -22.41 -1.67 -8.17
N LEU A 252 -22.36 -0.36 -7.95
CA LEU A 252 -22.56 0.60 -9.04
C LEU A 252 -21.48 0.45 -10.11
N PHE A 253 -20.22 0.25 -9.71
CA PHE A 253 -19.15 -0.02 -10.65
C PHE A 253 -19.36 -1.33 -11.40
N TYR A 254 -19.73 -2.41 -10.70
CA TYR A 254 -20.06 -3.71 -11.31
C TYR A 254 -21.17 -3.57 -12.38
N LYS A 255 -22.23 -2.82 -12.05
CA LYS A 255 -23.38 -2.62 -12.92
C LYS A 255 -23.08 -1.79 -14.18
N TYR A 256 -22.36 -0.68 -14.01
CA TYR A 256 -22.17 0.30 -15.08
C TYR A 256 -20.82 0.21 -15.79
N GLN A 257 -19.79 -0.32 -15.16
CA GLN A 257 -18.42 -0.55 -15.68
C GLN A 257 -17.79 0.70 -16.33
N THR A 258 -18.17 1.91 -15.86
CA THR A 258 -17.65 3.18 -16.37
C THR A 258 -16.40 3.63 -15.61
N GLU A 259 -15.57 4.46 -16.24
CA GLU A 259 -14.41 5.07 -15.57
C GLU A 259 -14.80 5.98 -14.42
N ASP A 260 -15.95 6.67 -14.51
CA ASP A 260 -16.46 7.50 -13.41
C ASP A 260 -16.78 6.65 -12.17
N MET A 261 -17.48 5.52 -12.36
CA MET A 261 -17.76 4.61 -11.26
C MET A 261 -16.49 3.96 -10.68
N ALA A 262 -15.52 3.62 -11.52
CA ALA A 262 -14.21 3.15 -11.05
C ALA A 262 -13.50 4.21 -10.20
N LYS A 263 -13.51 5.49 -10.60
CA LYS A 263 -12.95 6.61 -9.82
C LYS A 263 -13.68 6.83 -8.50
N LYS A 264 -15.02 6.68 -8.46
CA LYS A 264 -15.82 6.77 -7.23
C LYS A 264 -15.50 5.63 -6.28
N LEU A 265 -15.44 4.39 -6.76
CA LEU A 265 -15.05 3.22 -5.96
C LEU A 265 -13.60 3.36 -5.46
N PHE A 266 -12.67 3.84 -6.28
CA PHE A 266 -11.30 4.11 -5.88
C PHE A 266 -11.22 5.11 -4.71
N LYS A 267 -11.97 6.21 -4.79
CA LYS A 267 -12.06 7.18 -3.69
C LYS A 267 -12.66 6.56 -2.42
N ALA A 268 -13.71 5.75 -2.56
CA ALA A 268 -14.29 5.01 -1.45
C ALA A 268 -13.27 4.06 -0.80
N CYS A 269 -12.47 3.33 -1.60
CA CYS A 269 -11.37 2.50 -1.09
C CYS A 269 -10.34 3.31 -0.29
N ILE A 270 -9.94 4.50 -0.78
CA ILE A 270 -8.96 5.35 -0.08
C ILE A 270 -9.50 5.82 1.28
N LEU A 271 -10.78 6.15 1.37
CA LEU A 271 -11.40 6.58 2.62
C LEU A 271 -11.69 5.41 3.57
N TYR A 272 -12.02 4.25 3.02
CA TYR A 272 -12.34 3.05 3.78
C TYR A 272 -11.21 2.60 4.69
N LEU A 273 -9.99 2.49 4.14
CA LEU A 273 -8.86 1.92 4.89
C LEU A 273 -8.51 2.71 6.16
N PRO A 274 -8.32 4.04 6.15
CA PRO A 274 -8.09 4.81 7.36
C PRO A 274 -9.24 4.70 8.37
N VAL A 275 -10.49 4.70 7.92
CA VAL A 275 -11.65 4.53 8.82
C VAL A 275 -11.58 3.20 9.54
N ILE A 276 -11.34 2.09 8.81
CA ILE A 276 -11.19 0.77 9.43
C ILE A 276 -10.00 0.74 10.39
N GLN A 277 -8.84 1.23 9.97
CA GLN A 277 -7.64 1.22 10.82
C GLN A 277 -7.83 2.01 12.11
N LEU A 278 -8.41 3.21 12.05
CA LEU A 278 -8.70 4.02 13.24
C LEU A 278 -9.77 3.38 14.13
N THR A 279 -10.79 2.75 13.54
CA THR A 279 -11.81 2.02 14.29
C THR A 279 -11.20 0.84 15.07
N LEU A 280 -10.23 0.13 14.49
CA LEU A 280 -9.56 -1.00 15.13
C LEU A 280 -8.64 -0.59 16.31
N MET A 281 -8.31 0.70 16.45
CA MET A 281 -7.59 1.22 17.62
C MET A 281 -8.42 1.16 18.91
N THR A 282 -9.76 1.05 18.80
CA THR A 282 -10.67 0.93 19.95
C THR A 282 -10.78 -0.52 20.45
N ARG A 283 -9.65 -1.25 20.46
CA ARG A 283 -9.63 -2.64 20.93
C ARG A 283 -10.09 -2.73 22.42
N LEU A 284 -10.67 -3.86 22.76
CA LEU A 284 -11.15 -4.18 24.11
C LEU A 284 -9.97 -4.51 25.05
#